data_e56404c121e5c826ad92d295fb80c080
#
_entry.id   e56404c121e5c826ad92d295fb80c080
#
_cell.length_a   1.000
_cell.length_b   1.000
_cell.length_c   1.000
_cell.angle_alpha   90.00
_cell.angle_beta   90.00
_cell.angle_gamma   90.00
#
_symmetry.space_group_name_H-M   'P 1'
#
loop_
_entity.id
_entity.type
_entity.pdbx_description
1 polymer ?
#
loop_
_entity_poly.entity_id
_entity_poly.type
_entity_poly.pdbx_seq_one_letter_code
_entity_poly.pdbx_strand_id
1 'polypeptide(L)'
;MRRPHFDVRSSRWILTLFLVCAIAFAGCGGDESGDEAAGDAPDADDVAITIEEGDRSPAITGAAARFTSPENGAVLESGADVMVTVDVDSFEAGIQTETPRADAIANSENGQHVHIIVDGGPYYANYEPGSPFDVGMLPDGAHSAIVFPSRSYHESVKNAGAMDFVNFYVGEEAGTFPFDPDRPTIIYSRPKGLYTGVAAERIMLDFYLHNVALSEDGYTARYQIREEGGDEVLASTTLHEWTPSFVEGLPDGTYEIRLELLAADGNVVPG
;
A
#
# COMPACT_ATOMS: atom_id res chain seq x y z
N MET A 1 -23.91 6.87 -4.96
CA MET A 1 -22.68 6.33 -5.57
C MET A 1 -21.67 6.11 -4.46
N ARG A 2 -21.35 4.87 -4.13
CA ARG A 2 -20.23 4.53 -3.24
C ARG A 2 -18.97 4.54 -4.10
N ARG A 3 -17.81 4.86 -3.54
CA ARG A 3 -16.55 5.03 -4.26
C ARG A 3 -15.55 4.02 -3.72
N PRO A 4 -14.66 3.41 -4.52
CA PRO A 4 -13.66 2.47 -4.02
C PRO A 4 -12.73 3.14 -3.00
N HIS A 5 -12.61 2.54 -1.85
CA HIS A 5 -11.73 2.96 -0.75
C HIS A 5 -10.84 1.79 -0.33
N PHE A 6 -9.57 2.05 -0.12
CA PHE A 6 -8.61 1.03 0.30
C PHE A 6 -8.15 1.30 1.73
N ASP A 7 -8.41 0.34 2.62
CA ASP A 7 -7.86 0.32 3.97
C ASP A 7 -6.64 -0.60 4.01
N VAL A 8 -5.51 -0.07 4.44
CA VAL A 8 -4.26 -0.82 4.55
C VAL A 8 -4.13 -1.30 5.97
N ARG A 9 -4.45 -2.57 6.22
CA ARG A 9 -4.18 -3.21 7.50
C ARG A 9 -2.92 -4.06 7.41
N SER A 10 -1.89 -3.66 8.14
CA SER A 10 -0.78 -4.56 8.46
C SER A 10 -1.31 -5.74 9.29
N SER A 11 -0.91 -6.95 8.95
CA SER A 11 -1.36 -8.20 9.60
C SER A 11 -0.90 -8.24 11.07
N ARG A 12 -1.68 -7.66 11.97
CA ARG A 12 -1.56 -7.88 13.43
C ARG A 12 -2.67 -8.81 13.87
N TRP A 13 -2.31 -9.93 14.46
CA TRP A 13 -3.24 -10.89 15.07
C TRP A 13 -4.06 -10.20 16.16
N ILE A 14 -5.34 -9.91 15.90
CA ILE A 14 -6.30 -9.48 16.93
C ILE A 14 -7.19 -10.66 17.26
N LEU A 15 -7.07 -11.13 18.49
CA LEU A 15 -7.98 -12.11 19.08
C LEU A 15 -9.34 -11.43 19.32
N THR A 16 -10.32 -11.67 18.45
CA THR A 16 -11.66 -11.11 18.63
C THR A 16 -12.52 -12.08 19.42
N LEU A 17 -12.95 -11.65 20.60
CA LEU A 17 -13.89 -12.34 21.46
C LEU A 17 -15.31 -12.13 20.91
N PHE A 18 -15.96 -13.19 20.44
CA PHE A 18 -17.36 -13.14 19.97
C PHE A 18 -18.32 -13.05 21.15
N LEU A 19 -19.14 -12.00 21.19
CA LEU A 19 -20.36 -11.95 22.00
C LEU A 19 -21.57 -12.14 21.05
N VAL A 20 -22.21 -13.31 21.13
CA VAL A 20 -23.42 -13.64 20.38
C VAL A 20 -24.61 -13.02 21.10
N CYS A 21 -25.35 -12.11 20.44
CA CYS A 21 -26.71 -11.74 20.82
C CYS A 21 -27.67 -12.19 19.72
N ALA A 22 -28.42 -13.25 20.02
CA ALA A 22 -29.57 -13.70 19.21
C ALA A 22 -30.78 -12.85 19.52
N ILE A 23 -31.40 -12.25 18.51
CA ILE A 23 -32.76 -11.71 18.60
C ILE A 23 -33.58 -12.31 17.47
N ALA A 24 -34.53 -13.12 17.85
CA ALA A 24 -35.57 -13.68 16.98
C ALA A 24 -36.70 -12.67 16.82
N PHE A 25 -37.12 -12.40 15.59
CA PHE A 25 -38.47 -11.84 15.31
C PHE A 25 -39.15 -12.68 14.26
N ALA A 26 -40.27 -13.26 14.67
CA ALA A 26 -41.25 -13.87 13.80
C ALA A 26 -42.34 -12.83 13.46
N GLY A 27 -42.80 -12.84 12.22
CA GLY A 27 -43.94 -12.03 11.81
C GLY A 27 -44.43 -12.46 10.42
N CYS A 28 -45.64 -13.07 10.41
CA CYS A 28 -46.36 -13.59 9.25
C CYS A 28 -46.97 -12.53 8.33
N GLY A 29 -47.09 -12.88 7.05
CA GLY A 29 -48.37 -12.86 6.30
C GLY A 29 -48.63 -11.68 5.38
N GLY A 30 -48.99 -12.01 4.13
CA GLY A 30 -49.78 -11.17 3.24
C GLY A 30 -49.43 -11.29 1.76
N ASP A 31 -50.14 -12.17 1.04
CA ASP A 31 -50.24 -12.21 -0.42
C ASP A 31 -50.89 -10.92 -0.94
N GLU A 32 -50.37 -10.38 -2.05
CA GLU A 32 -51.20 -9.94 -3.17
C GLU A 32 -50.37 -9.74 -4.44
N SER A 33 -50.83 -10.36 -5.50
CA SER A 33 -50.36 -10.36 -6.87
C SER A 33 -50.52 -8.99 -7.55
N GLY A 34 -49.47 -8.50 -8.16
CA GLY A 34 -49.49 -7.39 -9.11
C GLY A 34 -48.42 -7.62 -10.16
N ASP A 35 -48.86 -8.14 -11.29
CA ASP A 35 -48.09 -8.36 -12.52
C ASP A 35 -47.90 -7.00 -13.19
N GLU A 36 -46.76 -6.34 -12.97
CA GLU A 36 -46.27 -5.26 -13.82
C GLU A 36 -44.91 -5.67 -14.35
N ALA A 37 -44.85 -5.82 -15.68
CA ALA A 37 -43.63 -6.05 -16.43
C ALA A 37 -42.59 -4.94 -16.13
N ALA A 38 -41.71 -5.21 -15.17
CA ALA A 38 -40.49 -4.48 -15.02
C ALA A 38 -39.64 -4.76 -16.28
N GLY A 39 -39.48 -3.75 -17.11
CA GLY A 39 -38.49 -3.80 -18.19
C GLY A 39 -37.17 -4.18 -17.60
N ASP A 40 -36.54 -5.21 -18.18
CA ASP A 40 -35.18 -5.63 -17.94
C ASP A 40 -34.30 -4.39 -18.05
N ALA A 41 -33.84 -3.87 -16.92
CA ALA A 41 -32.68 -3.00 -16.93
C ALA A 41 -31.54 -3.87 -17.47
N PRO A 42 -30.71 -3.38 -18.41
CA PRO A 42 -29.59 -4.17 -18.88
C PRO A 42 -28.78 -4.57 -17.64
N ASP A 43 -28.53 -5.88 -17.53
CA ASP A 43 -27.55 -6.42 -16.57
C ASP A 43 -26.33 -5.50 -16.65
N ALA A 44 -25.92 -4.92 -15.51
CA ALA A 44 -24.63 -4.27 -15.41
C ALA A 44 -23.64 -5.34 -15.87
N ASP A 45 -23.04 -5.14 -17.04
CA ASP A 45 -22.05 -6.04 -17.60
C ASP A 45 -21.12 -6.43 -16.45
N ASP A 46 -21.03 -7.73 -16.19
CA ASP A 46 -20.20 -8.32 -15.13
C ASP A 46 -18.74 -8.12 -15.57
N VAL A 47 -18.24 -6.88 -15.39
CA VAL A 47 -16.87 -6.52 -15.76
C VAL A 47 -15.95 -7.30 -14.85
N ALA A 48 -15.25 -8.27 -15.40
CA ALA A 48 -14.34 -9.10 -14.65
C ALA A 48 -13.22 -8.23 -14.04
N ILE A 49 -12.99 -8.41 -12.74
CA ILE A 49 -11.83 -7.77 -12.08
C ILE A 49 -10.56 -8.41 -12.60
N THR A 50 -9.67 -7.62 -13.16
CA THR A 50 -8.39 -8.07 -13.71
C THR A 50 -7.22 -7.43 -12.99
N ILE A 51 -6.11 -8.16 -12.88
CA ILE A 51 -4.81 -7.62 -12.44
C ILE A 51 -3.82 -7.90 -13.56
N GLU A 52 -3.35 -6.84 -14.19
CA GLU A 52 -2.37 -6.91 -15.27
C GLU A 52 -0.99 -6.45 -14.78
N GLU A 53 0.04 -7.22 -15.10
CA GLU A 53 1.42 -6.80 -14.87
C GLU A 53 1.81 -5.72 -15.87
N GLY A 54 2.48 -4.67 -15.38
CA GLY A 54 2.94 -3.56 -16.21
C GLY A 54 4.45 -3.50 -16.35
N ASP A 55 4.91 -2.73 -17.32
CA ASP A 55 6.33 -2.46 -17.47
C ASP A 55 6.84 -1.56 -16.35
N ARG A 56 8.07 -1.81 -15.89
CA ARG A 56 8.78 -0.91 -15.00
C ARG A 56 9.08 0.41 -15.72
N SER A 57 8.81 1.54 -15.05
CA SER A 57 9.25 2.83 -15.57
C SER A 57 10.79 2.92 -15.65
N PRO A 58 11.34 3.67 -16.62
CA PRO A 58 12.78 3.82 -16.76
C PRO A 58 13.44 4.27 -15.44
N ALA A 59 14.62 3.74 -15.13
CA ALA A 59 15.34 4.13 -13.93
C ALA A 59 15.69 5.64 -13.97
N ILE A 60 15.62 6.31 -12.80
CA ILE A 60 16.15 7.65 -12.60
C ILE A 60 17.57 7.45 -12.08
N THR A 61 18.57 7.66 -12.94
CA THR A 61 19.97 7.34 -12.64
C THR A 61 20.44 8.05 -11.37
N GLY A 62 20.91 7.29 -10.38
CA GLY A 62 21.42 7.79 -9.13
C GLY A 62 20.37 8.24 -8.12
N ALA A 63 19.07 8.17 -8.47
CA ALA A 63 18.02 8.59 -7.54
C ALA A 63 18.04 7.74 -6.27
N ALA A 64 18.05 8.41 -5.13
CA ALA A 64 18.01 7.81 -3.81
C ALA A 64 17.38 8.77 -2.80
N ALA A 65 16.85 8.22 -1.72
CA ALA A 65 16.42 8.96 -0.52
C ALA A 65 17.22 8.44 0.68
N ARG A 66 17.52 9.32 1.64
CA ARG A 66 18.31 9.01 2.84
C ARG A 66 17.74 9.72 4.05
N PHE A 67 17.61 9.01 5.17
CA PHE A 67 17.32 9.67 6.44
C PHE A 67 18.56 10.43 6.93
N THR A 68 18.34 11.66 7.35
CA THR A 68 19.35 12.49 8.06
C THR A 68 18.95 12.71 9.51
N SER A 69 17.69 12.49 9.86
CA SER A 69 17.13 12.49 11.22
C SER A 69 15.87 11.62 11.30
N PRO A 70 15.66 10.86 12.39
CA PRO A 70 16.61 10.62 13.50
C PRO A 70 17.80 9.78 13.04
N GLU A 71 18.86 9.74 13.85
CA GLU A 71 19.95 8.78 13.67
C GLU A 71 19.49 7.37 14.03
N ASN A 72 20.09 6.36 13.39
CA ASN A 72 19.78 4.96 13.70
C ASN A 72 20.10 4.64 15.16
N GLY A 73 19.14 4.08 15.89
CA GLY A 73 19.22 3.80 17.32
C GLY A 73 18.92 5.00 18.23
N ALA A 74 18.51 6.15 17.70
CA ALA A 74 18.15 7.31 18.52
C ALA A 74 16.96 7.00 19.43
N VAL A 75 16.91 7.65 20.60
CA VAL A 75 15.79 7.64 21.53
C VAL A 75 15.14 9.03 21.51
N LEU A 76 13.90 9.09 21.03
CA LEU A 76 13.11 10.31 20.93
C LEU A 76 12.25 10.52 22.18
N GLU A 77 11.77 11.75 22.36
CA GLU A 77 10.94 12.11 23.51
C GLU A 77 9.55 11.44 23.41
N SER A 78 9.10 10.84 24.54
CA SER A 78 7.75 10.29 24.66
C SER A 78 6.68 11.37 24.63
N GLY A 79 5.57 11.12 23.93
CA GLY A 79 4.42 12.01 23.85
C GLY A 79 4.62 13.28 23.01
N ALA A 80 5.71 13.35 22.24
CA ALA A 80 5.96 14.40 21.25
C ALA A 80 5.70 13.88 19.81
N ASP A 81 5.43 14.80 18.88
CA ASP A 81 5.37 14.46 17.45
C ASP A 81 6.77 14.06 16.97
N VAL A 82 6.84 12.97 16.22
CA VAL A 82 8.09 12.46 15.66
C VAL A 82 8.37 13.15 14.35
N MET A 83 9.50 13.88 14.31
CA MET A 83 9.99 14.57 13.13
C MET A 83 11.07 13.74 12.45
N VAL A 84 10.93 13.51 11.14
CA VAL A 84 11.97 12.88 10.33
C VAL A 84 12.48 13.85 9.28
N THR A 85 13.77 13.77 8.94
CA THR A 85 14.35 14.55 7.83
C THR A 85 14.99 13.60 6.85
N VAL A 86 14.73 13.84 5.56
CA VAL A 86 15.19 13.00 4.45
C VAL A 86 15.85 13.87 3.41
N ASP A 87 17.06 13.53 2.99
CA ASP A 87 17.69 14.09 1.80
C ASP A 87 17.49 13.18 0.58
N VAL A 88 17.57 13.74 -0.61
CA VAL A 88 17.47 13.02 -1.88
C VAL A 88 18.68 13.30 -2.76
N ASP A 89 19.14 12.25 -3.45
CA ASP A 89 20.19 12.33 -4.46
C ASP A 89 19.61 12.12 -5.86
N SER A 90 20.04 12.91 -6.83
CA SER A 90 19.66 12.75 -8.26
C SER A 90 18.15 12.58 -8.47
N PHE A 91 17.34 13.20 -7.62
CA PHE A 91 15.89 13.17 -7.64
C PHE A 91 15.34 14.55 -7.27
N GLU A 92 14.36 15.04 -8.05
CA GLU A 92 13.74 16.34 -7.83
C GLU A 92 12.30 16.13 -7.38
N ALA A 93 11.99 16.47 -6.12
CA ALA A 93 10.64 16.47 -5.61
C ALA A 93 9.85 17.70 -6.11
N GLY A 94 8.52 17.60 -6.15
CA GLY A 94 7.64 18.71 -6.53
C GLY A 94 7.47 18.91 -8.04
N ILE A 95 8.14 18.13 -8.91
CA ILE A 95 7.96 18.20 -10.35
C ILE A 95 7.11 17.04 -10.87
N GLN A 96 6.42 17.24 -11.99
CA GLN A 96 5.66 16.17 -12.64
C GLN A 96 6.59 15.19 -13.37
N THR A 97 6.25 13.92 -13.32
CA THR A 97 6.90 12.92 -14.17
C THR A 97 6.22 12.91 -15.53
N GLU A 98 6.90 13.40 -16.54
CA GLU A 98 6.36 13.46 -17.91
C GLU A 98 6.31 12.07 -18.55
N THR A 99 5.14 11.45 -18.59
CA THR A 99 4.89 10.15 -19.20
C THR A 99 3.40 9.96 -19.46
N PRO A 100 2.99 9.26 -20.54
CA PRO A 100 1.57 8.92 -20.78
C PRO A 100 0.92 8.16 -19.61
N ARG A 101 1.70 7.45 -18.79
CA ARG A 101 1.19 6.75 -17.60
C ARG A 101 0.62 7.73 -16.57
N ALA A 102 1.23 8.90 -16.40
CA ALA A 102 0.76 9.92 -15.45
C ALA A 102 -0.64 10.44 -15.79
N ASP A 103 -1.05 10.39 -17.06
CA ASP A 103 -2.36 10.81 -17.53
C ASP A 103 -3.43 9.71 -17.40
N ALA A 104 -3.00 8.44 -17.25
CA ALA A 104 -3.87 7.27 -17.28
C ALA A 104 -4.24 6.72 -15.91
N ILE A 105 -3.57 7.14 -14.84
CA ILE A 105 -3.76 6.63 -13.47
C ILE A 105 -3.73 7.77 -12.45
N ALA A 106 -3.97 7.46 -11.17
CA ALA A 106 -3.87 8.44 -10.10
C ALA A 106 -2.49 9.11 -10.07
N ASN A 107 -2.46 10.42 -10.27
CA ASN A 107 -1.26 11.24 -10.32
C ASN A 107 -1.36 12.37 -9.28
N SER A 108 -0.28 12.67 -8.59
CA SER A 108 -0.22 13.76 -7.61
C SER A 108 -0.07 15.10 -8.29
N GLU A 109 -0.96 16.05 -8.01
CA GLU A 109 -0.83 17.42 -8.48
C GLU A 109 0.45 18.10 -7.98
N ASN A 110 0.96 17.67 -6.81
CA ASN A 110 2.19 18.17 -6.21
C ASN A 110 3.47 17.52 -6.78
N GLY A 111 3.35 16.57 -7.73
CA GLY A 111 4.47 15.99 -8.44
C GLY A 111 5.20 14.85 -7.71
N GLN A 112 6.44 14.63 -8.07
CA GLN A 112 7.33 13.64 -7.48
C GLN A 112 7.56 13.92 -5.99
N HIS A 113 7.69 12.85 -5.20
CA HIS A 113 7.82 12.95 -3.75
C HIS A 113 8.58 11.74 -3.20
N VAL A 114 8.89 11.74 -1.92
CA VAL A 114 9.37 10.55 -1.25
C VAL A 114 8.24 9.90 -0.45
N HIS A 115 8.16 8.58 -0.49
CA HIS A 115 7.30 7.81 0.41
C HIS A 115 8.07 7.54 1.70
N ILE A 116 7.49 7.93 2.84
CA ILE A 116 7.97 7.59 4.17
C ILE A 116 6.97 6.61 4.77
N ILE A 117 7.41 5.43 5.17
CA ILE A 117 6.59 4.36 5.75
C ILE A 117 7.08 4.11 7.17
N VAL A 118 6.22 4.28 8.16
CA VAL A 118 6.51 4.02 9.57
C VAL A 118 5.81 2.73 9.99
N ASP A 119 6.56 1.79 10.56
CA ASP A 119 6.07 0.52 11.13
C ASP A 119 5.19 -0.31 10.18
N GLY A 120 5.47 -0.25 8.87
CA GLY A 120 4.68 -0.94 7.84
C GLY A 120 3.28 -0.36 7.62
N GLY A 121 2.99 0.83 8.15
CA GLY A 121 1.75 1.56 7.93
C GLY A 121 1.64 2.18 6.52
N PRO A 122 0.56 2.90 6.24
CA PRO A 122 0.41 3.65 4.99
C PRO A 122 1.50 4.72 4.86
N TYR A 123 2.07 4.90 3.65
CA TYR A 123 3.11 5.89 3.44
C TYR A 123 2.62 7.33 3.68
N TYR A 124 3.51 8.18 4.15
CA TYR A 124 3.42 9.64 4.05
C TYR A 124 4.09 10.10 2.75
N ALA A 125 3.49 11.07 2.07
CA ALA A 125 4.07 11.69 0.88
C ALA A 125 4.76 12.99 1.27
N ASN A 126 6.10 13.01 1.24
CA ASN A 126 6.89 14.21 1.51
C ASN A 126 7.38 14.83 0.20
N TYR A 127 6.91 16.05 -0.09
CA TYR A 127 7.24 16.82 -1.28
C TYR A 127 8.38 17.83 -1.06
N GLU A 128 8.83 17.98 0.18
CA GLU A 128 9.86 18.93 0.59
C GLU A 128 11.01 18.21 1.34
N PRO A 129 11.74 17.28 0.69
CA PRO A 129 12.92 16.67 1.30
C PRO A 129 13.93 17.74 1.70
N GLY A 130 14.74 17.46 2.72
CA GLY A 130 15.66 18.43 3.33
C GLY A 130 15.07 19.22 4.48
N SER A 131 13.73 19.19 4.66
CA SER A 131 13.04 19.84 5.78
C SER A 131 12.50 18.77 6.76
N PRO A 132 12.38 19.09 8.07
CA PRO A 132 11.72 18.21 9.03
C PRO A 132 10.26 17.94 8.62
N PHE A 133 9.90 16.67 8.57
CA PHE A 133 8.57 16.19 8.22
C PHE A 133 7.93 15.48 9.41
N ASP A 134 6.71 15.86 9.76
CA ASP A 134 5.96 15.32 10.88
C ASP A 134 5.27 14.01 10.49
N VAL A 135 5.59 12.91 11.20
CA VAL A 135 4.93 11.61 11.05
C VAL A 135 3.93 11.34 12.20
N GLY A 136 3.69 12.33 13.06
CA GLY A 136 2.78 12.28 14.18
C GLY A 136 3.38 11.63 15.42
N MET A 137 2.57 11.52 16.47
CA MET A 137 2.96 10.84 17.71
C MET A 137 2.99 9.32 17.49
N LEU A 138 4.07 8.70 17.97
CA LEU A 138 4.21 7.25 18.01
C LEU A 138 4.15 6.77 19.48
N PRO A 139 3.69 5.52 19.73
CA PRO A 139 3.75 4.93 21.07
C PRO A 139 5.19 4.79 21.56
N ASP A 140 5.39 4.62 22.88
CA ASP A 140 6.71 4.29 23.42
C ASP A 140 7.17 2.91 22.93
N GLY A 141 8.46 2.78 22.57
CA GLY A 141 9.08 1.54 22.12
C GLY A 141 9.88 1.66 20.83
N ALA A 142 10.13 0.50 20.20
CA ALA A 142 10.93 0.38 18.99
C ALA A 142 10.09 0.67 17.74
N HIS A 143 10.62 1.51 16.83
CA HIS A 143 10.01 1.92 15.57
C HIS A 143 10.98 1.78 14.42
N SER A 144 10.44 1.62 13.21
CA SER A 144 11.22 1.63 11.97
C SER A 144 10.56 2.58 10.97
N ALA A 145 11.35 3.41 10.33
CA ALA A 145 10.90 4.18 9.18
C ALA A 145 11.70 3.79 7.93
N ILE A 146 11.00 3.70 6.80
CA ILE A 146 11.57 3.38 5.49
C ILE A 146 11.25 4.53 4.56
N VAL A 147 12.20 4.89 3.68
CA VAL A 147 12.02 5.94 2.69
C VAL A 147 12.54 5.50 1.32
N PHE A 148 11.81 5.89 0.26
CA PHE A 148 12.25 5.76 -1.12
C PHE A 148 11.61 6.82 -2.01
N PRO A 149 12.28 7.23 -3.12
CA PRO A 149 11.71 8.17 -4.08
C PRO A 149 10.53 7.56 -4.82
N SER A 150 9.52 8.39 -5.13
CA SER A 150 8.32 8.02 -5.85
C SER A 150 8.01 9.02 -6.97
N ARG A 151 7.60 8.51 -8.11
CA ARG A 151 7.14 9.33 -9.24
C ARG A 151 5.84 10.05 -8.89
N SER A 152 5.46 11.05 -9.68
CA SER A 152 4.22 11.81 -9.44
C SER A 152 2.97 10.91 -9.45
N TYR A 153 2.95 9.84 -10.25
CA TYR A 153 1.91 8.82 -10.29
C TYR A 153 2.14 7.66 -9.30
N HIS A 154 3.00 7.88 -8.29
CA HIS A 154 3.25 7.03 -7.13
C HIS A 154 3.96 5.69 -7.40
N GLU A 155 4.52 5.45 -8.58
CA GLU A 155 5.41 4.30 -8.78
C GLU A 155 6.73 4.55 -8.06
N SER A 156 7.14 3.64 -7.19
CA SER A 156 8.43 3.67 -6.51
C SER A 156 9.59 3.64 -7.51
N VAL A 157 10.63 4.43 -7.27
CA VAL A 157 11.86 4.41 -8.07
C VAL A 157 12.65 3.15 -7.71
N LYS A 158 12.63 2.16 -8.61
CA LYS A 158 13.17 0.81 -8.39
C LYS A 158 14.67 0.71 -8.70
N ASN A 159 15.45 1.72 -8.27
CA ASN A 159 16.91 1.69 -8.39
C ASN A 159 17.53 0.88 -7.24
N ALA A 160 18.60 0.19 -7.51
CA ALA A 160 19.42 -0.38 -6.43
C ALA A 160 19.93 0.74 -5.51
N GLY A 161 19.70 0.61 -4.22
CA GLY A 161 20.11 1.58 -3.22
C GLY A 161 19.32 2.89 -3.19
N ALA A 162 18.14 2.97 -3.84
CA ALA A 162 17.27 4.14 -3.76
C ALA A 162 16.56 4.29 -2.41
N MET A 163 16.35 3.18 -1.71
CA MET A 163 15.70 3.11 -0.41
C MET A 163 16.72 3.28 0.73
N ASP A 164 16.25 3.86 1.83
CA ASP A 164 16.93 3.87 3.11
C ASP A 164 15.95 3.53 4.24
N PHE A 165 16.47 3.25 5.42
CA PHE A 165 15.69 3.00 6.62
C PHE A 165 16.39 3.56 7.85
N VAL A 166 15.60 3.79 8.90
CA VAL A 166 16.10 4.12 10.23
C VAL A 166 15.29 3.37 11.28
N ASN A 167 15.99 2.75 12.22
CA ASN A 167 15.42 2.14 13.42
C ASN A 167 15.68 3.06 14.60
N PHE A 168 14.65 3.41 15.39
CA PHE A 168 14.74 4.33 16.51
C PHE A 168 13.76 3.94 17.62
N TYR A 169 13.89 4.57 18.77
CA TYR A 169 12.99 4.37 19.91
C TYR A 169 12.24 5.67 20.23
N VAL A 170 11.05 5.54 20.80
CA VAL A 170 10.32 6.63 21.43
C VAL A 170 10.20 6.30 22.91
N GLY A 171 10.51 7.26 23.79
CA GLY A 171 10.44 7.12 25.24
C GLY A 171 11.54 6.22 25.83
N GLU A 172 11.50 4.94 25.56
CA GLU A 172 12.44 3.97 26.13
C GLU A 172 12.97 2.98 25.07
N GLU A 173 14.19 2.48 25.29
CA GLU A 173 14.82 1.44 24.47
C GLU A 173 14.19 0.07 24.74
N ALA A 174 12.97 -0.15 24.24
CA ALA A 174 12.22 -1.38 24.47
C ALA A 174 11.57 -1.90 23.19
N GLY A 175 11.38 -3.22 23.12
CA GLY A 175 10.73 -3.89 22.00
C GLY A 175 11.69 -4.33 20.89
N THR A 176 11.11 -4.78 19.76
CA THR A 176 11.83 -5.25 18.57
C THR A 176 11.46 -4.34 17.42
N PHE A 177 12.45 -3.93 16.65
CA PHE A 177 12.21 -3.11 15.46
C PHE A 177 11.33 -3.86 14.45
N PRO A 178 10.28 -3.20 13.91
CA PRO A 178 9.42 -3.79 12.88
C PRO A 178 10.15 -4.17 11.59
N PHE A 179 11.22 -3.44 11.24
CA PHE A 179 12.02 -3.72 10.06
C PHE A 179 13.40 -4.29 10.45
N ASP A 180 13.73 -5.45 9.88
CA ASP A 180 15.03 -6.11 9.99
C ASP A 180 15.75 -6.01 8.63
N PRO A 181 16.86 -5.25 8.54
CA PRO A 181 17.57 -5.04 7.28
C PRO A 181 18.25 -6.30 6.72
N ASP A 182 18.43 -7.32 7.54
CA ASP A 182 19.09 -8.56 7.11
C ASP A 182 18.11 -9.56 6.48
N ARG A 183 16.79 -9.28 6.55
CA ARG A 183 15.74 -10.17 6.05
C ARG A 183 15.24 -9.78 4.67
N PRO A 184 14.89 -10.77 3.82
CA PRO A 184 14.11 -10.53 2.61
C PRO A 184 12.78 -9.89 2.98
N THR A 185 12.51 -8.71 2.42
CA THR A 185 11.30 -7.93 2.77
C THR A 185 10.63 -7.36 1.53
N ILE A 186 9.31 -7.48 1.49
CA ILE A 186 8.44 -6.77 0.55
C ILE A 186 7.72 -5.65 1.31
N ILE A 187 7.76 -4.44 0.76
CA ILE A 187 7.25 -3.23 1.38
C ILE A 187 6.08 -2.73 0.55
N TYR A 188 4.88 -2.73 1.13
CA TYR A 188 3.67 -2.24 0.47
C TYR A 188 3.75 -0.72 0.22
N SER A 189 3.41 -0.30 -0.98
CA SER A 189 3.39 1.12 -1.38
C SER A 189 1.99 1.55 -1.81
N ARG A 190 1.37 0.89 -2.77
CA ARG A 190 0.08 1.29 -3.37
C ARG A 190 -0.84 0.08 -3.62
N PRO A 191 -2.20 0.31 -3.70
CA PRO A 191 -2.93 1.57 -3.51
C PRO A 191 -3.18 1.91 -2.05
N LYS A 192 -3.55 3.17 -1.76
CA LYS A 192 -4.08 3.60 -0.47
C LYS A 192 -5.13 4.68 -0.63
N GLY A 193 -6.11 4.73 0.27
CA GLY A 193 -7.12 5.79 0.33
C GLY A 193 -8.18 5.67 -0.77
N LEU A 194 -8.74 6.82 -1.17
CA LEU A 194 -9.89 6.91 -2.06
C LEU A 194 -9.47 7.18 -3.50
N TYR A 195 -10.03 6.43 -4.43
CA TYR A 195 -9.91 6.63 -5.88
C TYR A 195 -11.25 7.03 -6.47
N THR A 196 -11.27 7.96 -7.43
CA THR A 196 -12.51 8.45 -8.04
C THR A 196 -12.30 8.82 -9.51
N GLY A 197 -13.36 8.71 -10.32
CA GLY A 197 -13.30 9.02 -11.75
C GLY A 197 -12.24 8.17 -12.46
N VAL A 198 -11.50 8.75 -13.39
CA VAL A 198 -10.47 8.05 -14.19
C VAL A 198 -9.44 7.33 -13.31
N ALA A 199 -9.09 7.90 -12.15
CA ALA A 199 -8.15 7.26 -11.23
C ALA A 199 -8.66 5.94 -10.62
N ALA A 200 -9.99 5.71 -10.62
CA ALA A 200 -10.61 4.47 -10.14
C ALA A 200 -10.75 3.41 -11.24
N GLU A 201 -10.64 3.79 -12.51
CA GLU A 201 -10.78 2.86 -13.65
C GLU A 201 -9.55 1.94 -13.78
N ARG A 202 -8.36 2.46 -13.45
CA ARG A 202 -7.09 1.73 -13.50
C ARG A 202 -6.24 2.07 -12.28
N ILE A 203 -6.17 1.18 -11.31
CA ILE A 203 -5.51 1.41 -10.02
C ILE A 203 -4.18 0.69 -9.99
N MET A 204 -3.10 1.44 -9.77
CA MET A 204 -1.76 0.86 -9.69
C MET A 204 -1.52 0.15 -8.36
N LEU A 205 -0.99 -1.07 -8.44
CA LEU A 205 -0.41 -1.84 -7.36
C LEU A 205 1.12 -1.67 -7.43
N ASP A 206 1.71 -1.17 -6.35
CA ASP A 206 3.16 -0.96 -6.28
C ASP A 206 3.73 -1.37 -4.93
N PHE A 207 4.97 -1.86 -4.95
CA PHE A 207 5.73 -2.30 -3.79
C PHE A 207 7.21 -2.02 -3.98
N TYR A 208 7.94 -2.04 -2.87
CA TYR A 208 9.39 -2.00 -2.86
C TYR A 208 9.97 -3.32 -2.36
N LEU A 209 11.15 -3.70 -2.86
CA LEU A 209 11.88 -4.90 -2.43
C LEU A 209 13.16 -4.52 -1.71
N HIS A 210 13.38 -5.14 -0.57
CA HIS A 210 14.63 -5.04 0.17
C HIS A 210 15.24 -6.42 0.38
N ASN A 211 16.52 -6.55 0.10
CA ASN A 211 17.33 -7.76 0.30
C ASN A 211 16.75 -9.03 -0.37
N VAL A 212 16.01 -8.86 -1.47
CA VAL A 212 15.40 -9.95 -2.22
C VAL A 212 15.25 -9.58 -3.70
N ALA A 213 15.30 -10.60 -4.57
CA ALA A 213 14.94 -10.50 -5.98
C ALA A 213 13.86 -11.54 -6.30
N LEU A 214 12.88 -11.16 -7.11
CA LEU A 214 11.86 -12.08 -7.62
C LEU A 214 12.38 -12.85 -8.83
N SER A 215 11.94 -14.10 -8.99
CA SER A 215 12.23 -14.93 -10.15
C SER A 215 11.27 -16.13 -10.22
N GLU A 216 11.20 -16.78 -11.38
CA GLU A 216 10.36 -17.96 -11.61
C GLU A 216 10.60 -19.10 -10.61
N ASP A 217 11.87 -19.37 -10.29
CA ASP A 217 12.29 -20.47 -9.43
C ASP A 217 12.66 -20.01 -8.00
N GLY A 218 12.47 -18.74 -7.67
CA GLY A 218 12.87 -18.13 -6.40
C GLY A 218 11.72 -17.52 -5.62
N TYR A 219 11.98 -16.34 -5.08
CA TYR A 219 10.93 -15.57 -4.42
C TYR A 219 9.95 -15.00 -5.44
N THR A 220 8.66 -14.93 -5.04
CA THR A 220 7.59 -14.29 -5.83
C THR A 220 6.78 -13.34 -4.95
N ALA A 221 6.10 -12.38 -5.56
CA ALA A 221 5.18 -11.50 -4.86
C ALA A 221 3.74 -11.86 -5.22
N ARG A 222 2.85 -11.99 -4.24
CA ARG A 222 1.44 -12.30 -4.46
C ARG A 222 0.56 -11.16 -3.99
N TYR A 223 -0.31 -10.66 -4.87
CA TYR A 223 -1.44 -9.81 -4.52
C TYR A 223 -2.74 -10.60 -4.42
N GLN A 224 -3.56 -10.26 -3.44
CA GLN A 224 -4.94 -10.69 -3.30
C GLN A 224 -5.82 -9.49 -2.99
N ILE A 225 -6.96 -9.38 -3.67
CA ILE A 225 -7.95 -8.33 -3.49
C ILE A 225 -9.23 -8.96 -2.94
N ARG A 226 -9.81 -8.35 -1.91
CA ARG A 226 -11.07 -8.75 -1.28
C ARG A 226 -11.91 -7.51 -1.00
N GLU A 227 -13.22 -7.67 -0.86
CA GLU A 227 -14.03 -6.63 -0.21
C GLU A 227 -13.64 -6.51 1.27
N GLU A 228 -13.74 -5.31 1.82
CA GLU A 228 -13.49 -5.09 3.25
C GLU A 228 -14.39 -5.98 4.12
N GLY A 229 -13.76 -6.77 4.99
CA GLY A 229 -14.46 -7.73 5.88
C GLY A 229 -15.01 -8.96 5.17
N GLY A 230 -14.77 -9.14 3.87
CA GLY A 230 -15.11 -10.34 3.11
C GLY A 230 -14.01 -11.38 3.13
N ASP A 231 -14.39 -12.67 3.03
CA ASP A 231 -13.42 -13.79 2.96
C ASP A 231 -13.07 -14.17 1.51
N GLU A 232 -13.91 -13.80 0.54
CA GLU A 232 -13.74 -14.15 -0.86
C GLU A 232 -12.60 -13.36 -1.51
N VAL A 233 -11.72 -14.05 -2.22
CA VAL A 233 -10.68 -13.43 -3.04
C VAL A 233 -11.28 -13.10 -4.41
N LEU A 234 -11.51 -11.82 -4.67
CA LEU A 234 -12.08 -11.32 -5.92
C LEU A 234 -11.10 -11.40 -7.09
N ALA A 235 -9.82 -11.10 -6.81
CA ALA A 235 -8.74 -11.21 -7.78
C ALA A 235 -7.41 -11.53 -7.08
N SER A 236 -6.52 -12.24 -7.79
CA SER A 236 -5.19 -12.56 -7.30
C SER A 236 -4.21 -12.66 -8.47
N THR A 237 -2.97 -12.26 -8.24
CA THR A 237 -1.86 -12.46 -9.18
C THR A 237 -0.58 -12.78 -8.44
N THR A 238 0.34 -13.48 -9.12
CA THR A 238 1.69 -13.76 -8.62
C THR A 238 2.70 -13.19 -9.61
N LEU A 239 3.62 -12.38 -9.09
CA LEU A 239 4.64 -11.68 -9.87
C LEU A 239 6.00 -12.34 -9.68
N HIS A 240 6.72 -12.54 -10.78
CA HIS A 240 8.07 -13.09 -10.83
C HIS A 240 9.12 -12.01 -11.11
N GLU A 241 8.66 -10.78 -11.34
CA GLU A 241 9.50 -9.61 -11.55
C GLU A 241 9.07 -8.46 -10.65
N TRP A 242 9.99 -7.57 -10.34
CA TRP A 242 9.70 -6.36 -9.57
C TRP A 242 9.15 -5.24 -10.47
N THR A 243 7.89 -5.38 -10.86
CA THR A 243 7.15 -4.47 -11.75
C THR A 243 5.90 -3.95 -11.06
N PRO A 244 5.34 -2.80 -11.46
CA PRO A 244 4.01 -2.40 -11.04
C PRO A 244 2.96 -3.31 -11.70
N SER A 245 1.80 -3.44 -11.06
CA SER A 245 0.63 -4.06 -11.68
C SER A 245 -0.55 -3.09 -11.65
N PHE A 246 -1.59 -3.38 -12.42
CA PHE A 246 -2.78 -2.54 -12.51
C PHE A 246 -4.02 -3.38 -12.31
N VAL A 247 -4.92 -2.93 -11.44
CA VAL A 247 -6.23 -3.54 -11.28
C VAL A 247 -7.30 -2.69 -11.97
N GLU A 248 -8.17 -3.35 -12.72
CA GLU A 248 -9.31 -2.78 -13.44
C GLU A 248 -10.58 -3.56 -13.12
N GLY A 249 -11.74 -2.93 -13.33
CA GLY A 249 -13.03 -3.58 -13.16
C GLY A 249 -13.52 -3.69 -11.71
N LEU A 250 -12.89 -3.00 -10.76
CA LEU A 250 -13.40 -2.96 -9.38
C LEU A 250 -14.70 -2.12 -9.31
N PRO A 251 -15.83 -2.70 -8.86
CA PRO A 251 -17.03 -1.93 -8.55
C PRO A 251 -16.81 -0.86 -7.48
N ASP A 252 -17.77 0.05 -7.33
CA ASP A 252 -17.79 0.98 -6.19
C ASP A 252 -17.85 0.19 -4.87
N GLY A 253 -16.84 0.36 -4.00
CA GLY A 253 -16.73 -0.40 -2.75
C GLY A 253 -15.52 -0.03 -1.92
N THR A 254 -15.33 -0.76 -0.82
CA THR A 254 -14.12 -0.72 -0.01
C THR A 254 -13.43 -2.07 -0.09
N TYR A 255 -12.11 -2.04 -0.32
CA TYR A 255 -11.33 -3.25 -0.61
C TYR A 255 -10.13 -3.34 0.30
N GLU A 256 -9.79 -4.58 0.66
CA GLU A 256 -8.52 -4.94 1.30
C GLU A 256 -7.59 -5.53 0.25
N ILE A 257 -6.35 -5.02 0.21
CA ILE A 257 -5.29 -5.59 -0.62
C ILE A 257 -4.25 -6.22 0.28
N ARG A 258 -4.01 -7.50 0.05
CA ARG A 258 -2.96 -8.25 0.70
C ARG A 258 -1.80 -8.45 -0.27
N LEU A 259 -0.61 -8.08 0.17
CA LEU A 259 0.65 -8.31 -0.53
C LEU A 259 1.52 -9.25 0.31
N GLU A 260 2.05 -10.29 -0.30
CA GLU A 260 2.88 -11.28 0.36
C GLU A 260 4.14 -11.58 -0.45
N LEU A 261 5.26 -11.74 0.24
CA LEU A 261 6.46 -12.35 -0.33
C LEU A 261 6.37 -13.87 -0.11
N LEU A 262 6.51 -14.64 -1.18
CA LEU A 262 6.53 -16.10 -1.13
C LEU A 262 7.95 -16.60 -1.41
N ALA A 263 8.39 -17.59 -0.64
CA ALA A 263 9.62 -18.34 -0.93
C ALA A 263 9.40 -19.33 -2.09
N ALA A 264 10.47 -19.91 -2.61
CA ALA A 264 10.43 -20.87 -3.73
C ALA A 264 9.55 -22.10 -3.47
N ASP A 265 9.31 -22.45 -2.21
CA ASP A 265 8.39 -23.53 -1.80
C ASP A 265 6.93 -23.09 -1.67
N GLY A 266 6.61 -21.83 -2.00
CA GLY A 266 5.28 -21.24 -1.93
C GLY A 266 4.85 -20.78 -0.53
N ASN A 267 5.69 -20.96 0.48
CA ASN A 267 5.40 -20.48 1.83
C ASN A 267 5.56 -18.95 1.93
N VAL A 268 4.68 -18.33 2.72
CA VAL A 268 4.77 -16.89 3.01
C VAL A 268 6.02 -16.62 3.84
N VAL A 269 6.85 -15.70 3.37
CA VAL A 269 7.99 -15.19 4.15
C VAL A 269 7.44 -14.27 5.23
N PRO A 270 7.68 -14.54 6.53
CA PRO A 270 7.22 -13.67 7.60
C PRO A 270 7.86 -12.28 7.47
N GLY A 271 7.03 -11.23 7.45
CA GLY A 271 7.46 -9.83 7.42
C GLY A 271 7.53 -9.24 8.81
#